data_3cb3bf995a5ce2da0ba7abcadb61652c
#
_entry.id   3cb3bf995a5ce2da0ba7abcadb61652c
#
_cell.length_a   1.000
_cell.length_b   1.000
_cell.length_c   1.000
_cell.angle_alpha   90.00
_cell.angle_beta   90.00
_cell.angle_gamma   90.00
#
_symmetry.space_group_name_H-M   'P 1'
#
loop_
_entity.id
_entity.type
_entity.pdbx_description
1 polymer ?
#
loop_
_entity_poly.entity_id
_entity_poly.type
_entity_poly.pdbx_seq_one_letter_code
_entity_poly.pdbx_strand_id
1 'polypeptide(L)'
;MNAIWVDTDGYTSAPEYKDVIITSIEKSMDVAVLDAIKAAKEGSFSSDPYVGTLKNKGVDLSEFHDFDSKVSAETKSELEQIRADIISGKITVETTVR
;
A
#
# COMPACT_ATOMS: atom_id res chain seq x y z
N MET A 1 -17.00 2.21 -16.19
CA MET A 1 -16.09 1.21 -15.60
C MET A 1 -15.11 1.90 -14.67
N ASN A 2 -14.88 1.34 -13.50
CA ASN A 2 -13.94 1.88 -12.52
C ASN A 2 -12.70 0.98 -12.44
N ALA A 3 -11.57 1.56 -12.02
CA ALA A 3 -10.29 0.85 -11.96
C ALA A 3 -9.62 1.04 -10.60
N ILE A 4 -8.79 0.07 -10.24
CA ILE A 4 -7.83 0.17 -9.15
C ILE A 4 -6.44 0.18 -9.79
N TRP A 5 -5.69 1.23 -9.53
CA TRP A 5 -4.34 1.41 -10.06
C TRP A 5 -3.31 0.64 -9.22
N VAL A 6 -2.08 0.60 -9.65
CA VAL A 6 -1.04 -0.18 -9.00
C VAL A 6 0.31 0.54 -9.03
N ASP A 7 1.16 0.19 -8.08
CA ASP A 7 2.53 0.66 -7.84
C ASP A 7 2.62 2.07 -7.27
N THR A 8 2.01 3.05 -7.89
CA THR A 8 1.97 4.43 -7.43
C THR A 8 0.53 4.89 -7.29
N ASP A 9 0.31 6.07 -6.69
CA ASP A 9 -1.01 6.69 -6.69
C ASP A 9 -1.37 7.13 -8.11
N GLY A 10 -2.28 6.41 -8.75
CA GLY A 10 -2.73 6.68 -10.11
C GLY A 10 -3.39 8.04 -10.28
N TYR A 11 -3.96 8.60 -9.22
CA TYR A 11 -4.55 9.95 -9.27
C TYR A 11 -3.51 11.01 -9.65
N THR A 12 -2.28 10.83 -9.16
CA THR A 12 -1.17 11.76 -9.43
C THR A 12 -0.31 11.33 -10.60
N SER A 13 -0.10 10.01 -10.80
CA SER A 13 0.79 9.50 -11.85
C SER A 13 0.11 9.36 -13.21
N ALA A 14 -1.20 9.23 -13.25
CA ALA A 14 -1.99 9.11 -14.47
C ALA A 14 -3.26 9.99 -14.38
N PRO A 15 -3.11 11.31 -14.25
CA PRO A 15 -4.21 12.22 -13.98
C PRO A 15 -5.29 12.24 -15.07
N GLU A 16 -4.94 11.81 -16.28
CA GLU A 16 -5.91 11.69 -17.38
C GLU A 16 -6.96 10.59 -17.13
N TYR A 17 -6.69 9.66 -16.20
CA TYR A 17 -7.61 8.57 -15.85
C TYR A 17 -8.22 8.73 -14.45
N LYS A 18 -7.99 9.84 -13.78
CA LYS A 18 -8.46 10.07 -12.40
C LYS A 18 -9.96 9.86 -12.21
N ASP A 19 -10.75 10.11 -13.24
CA ASP A 19 -12.20 9.98 -13.17
C ASP A 19 -12.70 8.53 -13.07
N VAL A 20 -11.84 7.56 -13.32
CA VAL A 20 -12.16 6.13 -13.24
C VAL A 20 -11.37 5.39 -12.16
N ILE A 21 -10.34 6.00 -11.59
CA ILE A 21 -9.49 5.39 -10.56
C ILE A 21 -10.09 5.62 -9.19
N ILE A 22 -10.52 4.54 -8.53
CA ILE A 22 -11.11 4.59 -7.19
C ILE A 22 -10.02 4.74 -6.13
N THR A 23 -8.99 3.92 -6.22
CA THR A 23 -7.83 3.87 -5.32
C THR A 23 -6.66 3.21 -6.04
N SER A 24 -5.54 3.15 -5.37
CA SER A 24 -4.33 2.51 -5.90
C SER A 24 -3.70 1.61 -4.85
N ILE A 25 -3.19 0.46 -5.29
CA ILE A 25 -2.35 -0.39 -4.46
C ILE A 25 -0.92 0.12 -4.64
N GLU A 26 -0.39 0.79 -3.63
CA GLU A 26 0.90 1.45 -3.69
C GLU A 26 2.04 0.54 -3.21
N LYS A 27 3.14 0.58 -3.95
CA LYS A 27 4.46 0.15 -3.47
C LYS A 27 5.24 1.39 -3.08
N SER A 28 5.51 1.52 -1.81
CA SER A 28 6.24 2.67 -1.26
C SER A 28 7.75 2.47 -1.44
N MET A 29 8.24 2.66 -2.67
CA MET A 29 9.65 2.49 -2.99
C MET A 29 10.55 3.46 -2.23
N ASP A 30 10.06 4.65 -1.93
CA ASP A 30 10.72 5.64 -1.09
C ASP A 30 10.97 5.11 0.33
N VAL A 31 9.97 4.44 0.93
CA VAL A 31 10.09 3.80 2.23
C VAL A 31 11.13 2.67 2.18
N ALA A 32 11.07 1.83 1.16
CA ALA A 32 12.03 0.73 0.99
C ALA A 32 13.47 1.23 0.85
N VAL A 33 13.67 2.27 0.05
CA VAL A 33 15.01 2.89 -0.12
C VAL A 33 15.48 3.52 1.18
N LEU A 34 14.62 4.23 1.88
CA LEU A 34 14.95 4.85 3.17
C LEU A 34 15.34 3.80 4.21
N ASP A 35 14.59 2.72 4.31
CA ASP A 35 14.87 1.61 5.23
C ASP A 35 16.22 0.95 4.91
N ALA A 36 16.54 0.75 3.64
CA ALA A 36 17.83 0.22 3.21
C ALA A 36 18.99 1.14 3.59
N ILE A 37 18.84 2.46 3.39
CA ILE A 37 19.85 3.46 3.76
C ILE A 37 20.05 3.49 5.28
N LYS A 38 18.97 3.48 6.05
CA LYS A 38 19.05 3.44 7.53
C LYS A 38 19.74 2.17 8.02
N ALA A 39 19.40 1.01 7.46
CA ALA A 39 20.02 -0.26 7.82
C ALA A 39 21.54 -0.24 7.53
N ALA A 40 21.95 0.29 6.38
CA ALA A 40 23.36 0.45 6.03
C ALA A 40 24.10 1.39 7.00
N LYS A 41 23.48 2.51 7.36
CA LYS A 41 24.03 3.50 8.29
C LYS A 41 24.17 2.93 9.70
N GLU A 42 23.23 2.13 10.15
CA GLU A 42 23.19 1.53 11.49
C GLU A 42 24.00 0.24 11.59
N GLY A 43 24.57 -0.24 10.49
CA GLY A 43 25.34 -1.48 10.44
C GLY A 43 24.50 -2.75 10.47
N SER A 44 23.19 -2.63 10.25
CA SER A 44 22.24 -3.75 10.21
C SER A 44 21.84 -4.15 8.79
N PHE A 45 22.58 -3.72 7.79
CA PHE A 45 22.34 -4.06 6.40
C PHE A 45 22.34 -5.58 6.18
N SER A 46 21.33 -6.06 5.45
CA SER A 46 21.22 -7.45 5.04
C SER A 46 21.12 -7.54 3.51
N SER A 47 21.69 -8.57 2.93
CA SER A 47 21.53 -8.89 1.51
C SER A 47 20.23 -9.62 1.18
N ASP A 48 19.41 -9.89 2.20
CA ASP A 48 18.11 -10.52 2.00
C ASP A 48 17.16 -9.59 1.23
N PRO A 49 16.24 -10.14 0.42
CA PRO A 49 15.25 -9.33 -0.28
C PRO A 49 14.40 -8.51 0.69
N TYR A 50 14.17 -7.24 0.36
CA TYR A 50 13.22 -6.42 1.10
C TYR A 50 11.79 -6.86 0.80
N VAL A 51 10.99 -7.06 1.84
CA VAL A 51 9.57 -7.39 1.70
C VAL A 51 8.72 -6.26 2.28
N GLY A 52 8.01 -5.56 1.40
CA GLY A 52 7.06 -4.52 1.79
C GLY A 52 5.79 -5.15 2.38
N THR A 53 5.39 -4.66 3.54
CA THR A 53 4.19 -5.11 4.25
C THR A 53 3.36 -3.90 4.68
N LEU A 54 2.12 -4.12 5.09
CA LEU A 54 1.29 -3.08 5.71
C LEU A 54 1.93 -2.57 7.00
N LYS A 55 2.58 -3.45 7.75
CA LYS A 55 3.21 -3.11 9.03
C LYS A 55 4.38 -2.15 8.87
N ASN A 56 5.25 -2.39 7.88
CA ASN A 56 6.40 -1.52 7.62
C ASN A 56 6.10 -0.40 6.63
N LYS A 57 4.84 -0.28 6.20
CA LYS A 57 4.37 0.72 5.22
C LYS A 57 5.02 0.61 3.85
N GLY A 58 5.58 -0.55 3.51
CA GLY A 58 6.14 -0.81 2.19
C GLY A 58 5.08 -1.00 1.11
N VAL A 59 3.86 -1.38 1.50
CA VAL A 59 2.67 -1.43 0.65
C VAL A 59 1.47 -0.85 1.39
N ASP A 60 0.56 -0.21 0.68
CA ASP A 60 -0.68 0.31 1.24
C ASP A 60 -1.68 0.63 0.13
N LEU A 61 -2.86 1.10 0.51
CA LEU A 61 -3.85 1.68 -0.39
C LEU A 61 -3.70 3.20 -0.37
N SER A 62 -3.81 3.84 -1.53
CA SER A 62 -3.92 5.30 -1.61
C SER A 62 -5.25 5.78 -1.05
N GLU A 63 -5.36 7.08 -0.84
CA GLU A 63 -6.65 7.72 -0.58
C GLU A 63 -7.60 7.53 -1.77
N PHE A 64 -8.90 7.66 -1.52
CA PHE A 64 -9.92 7.51 -2.55
C PHE A 64 -10.09 8.77 -3.42
N HIS A 65 -9.45 9.89 -3.05
CA HIS A 65 -9.51 11.16 -3.77
C HIS A 65 -10.95 11.56 -4.15
N ASP A 66 -11.23 11.70 -5.44
CA ASP A 66 -12.56 12.12 -5.93
C ASP A 66 -13.65 11.07 -5.66
N PHE A 67 -13.28 9.82 -5.39
CA PHE A 67 -14.22 8.76 -5.03
C PHE A 67 -14.50 8.66 -3.53
N ASP A 68 -13.88 9.48 -2.70
CA ASP A 68 -14.02 9.39 -1.25
C ASP A 68 -15.47 9.50 -0.78
N SER A 69 -16.24 10.37 -1.41
CA SER A 69 -17.67 10.52 -1.11
C SER A 69 -18.55 9.35 -1.57
N LYS A 70 -18.04 8.53 -2.48
CA LYS A 70 -18.74 7.35 -3.03
C LYS A 70 -18.44 6.06 -2.27
N VAL A 71 -17.41 6.08 -1.42
CA VAL A 71 -17.06 4.97 -0.55
C VAL A 71 -17.73 5.20 0.79
N SER A 72 -18.57 4.27 1.23
CA SER A 72 -19.30 4.42 2.50
C SER A 72 -18.36 4.44 3.70
N ALA A 73 -18.77 5.11 4.77
CA ALA A 73 -18.01 5.12 6.03
C ALA A 73 -17.86 3.71 6.60
N GLU A 74 -18.86 2.86 6.41
CA GLU A 74 -18.83 1.45 6.80
C GLU A 74 -17.71 0.69 6.07
N THR A 75 -17.62 0.85 4.74
CA THR A 75 -16.57 0.22 3.93
C THR A 75 -15.18 0.71 4.34
N LYS A 76 -15.01 2.01 4.58
CA LYS A 76 -13.74 2.57 5.07
C LYS A 76 -13.35 1.98 6.41
N SER A 77 -14.31 1.86 7.33
CA SER A 77 -14.10 1.24 8.65
C SER A 77 -13.69 -0.23 8.53
N GLU A 78 -14.34 -1.00 7.66
CA GLU A 78 -13.98 -2.39 7.39
C GLU A 78 -12.56 -2.52 6.82
N LEU A 79 -12.16 -1.66 5.90
CA LEU A 79 -10.80 -1.64 5.33
C LEU A 79 -9.76 -1.38 6.41
N GLU A 80 -10.01 -0.42 7.32
CA GLU A 80 -9.10 -0.14 8.44
C GLU A 80 -9.02 -1.33 9.40
N GLN A 81 -10.14 -2.00 9.67
CA GLN A 81 -10.16 -3.19 10.51
C GLN A 81 -9.37 -4.34 9.87
N ILE A 82 -9.55 -4.57 8.58
CA ILE A 82 -8.80 -5.60 7.83
C ILE A 82 -7.31 -5.28 7.86
N ARG A 83 -6.93 -4.02 7.66
CA ARG A 83 -5.54 -3.57 7.75
C ARG A 83 -4.96 -3.91 9.12
N ALA A 84 -5.65 -3.54 10.19
CA ALA A 84 -5.22 -3.83 11.56
C ALA A 84 -5.11 -5.33 11.81
N ASP A 85 -6.05 -6.12 11.33
CA ASP A 85 -6.06 -7.57 11.50
C ASP A 85 -4.89 -8.26 10.76
N ILE A 86 -4.52 -7.76 9.60
CA ILE A 86 -3.34 -8.24 8.86
C ILE A 86 -2.05 -7.87 9.60
N ILE A 87 -1.93 -6.64 10.07
CA ILE A 87 -0.75 -6.17 10.81
C ILE A 87 -0.56 -6.96 12.11
N SER A 88 -1.63 -7.26 12.81
CA SER A 88 -1.58 -8.02 14.08
C SER A 88 -1.37 -9.53 13.90
N GLY A 89 -1.49 -10.04 12.67
CA GLY A 89 -1.37 -11.47 12.36
C GLY A 89 -2.68 -12.26 12.52
N LYS A 90 -3.78 -11.60 12.84
CA LYS A 90 -5.10 -12.23 12.95
C LYS A 90 -5.58 -12.76 11.59
N ILE A 91 -5.29 -12.02 10.52
CA ILE A 91 -5.49 -12.46 9.14
C ILE A 91 -4.12 -12.69 8.52
N THR A 92 -3.91 -13.89 7.98
CA THR A 92 -2.68 -14.24 7.25
C THR A 92 -2.99 -14.25 5.76
N VAL A 93 -2.22 -13.46 5.00
CA VAL A 93 -2.29 -13.46 3.54
C VAL A 93 -1.32 -14.51 3.02
N GLU A 94 -1.86 -15.57 2.43
CA GLU A 94 -1.02 -16.60 1.81
C GLU A 94 -0.44 -16.09 0.50
N THR A 95 0.88 -16.22 0.36
CA THR A 95 1.57 -15.89 -0.88
C THR A 95 2.29 -17.12 -1.40
N THR A 96 1.98 -17.50 -2.62
CA THR A 96 2.80 -18.46 -3.36
C THR A 96 3.85 -17.67 -4.15
N VAL A 97 5.07 -17.67 -3.67
CA VAL A 97 6.19 -17.13 -4.42
C VAL A 97 6.64 -18.19 -5.42
N ARG A 98 6.53 -17.85 -6.67
CA ARG A 98 7.01 -18.71 -7.74
C ARG A 98 8.35 -18.23 -8.25
#